data_8e1e0502ca926eab31b70eb809e76a37
#
_entry.id   8e1e0502ca926eab31b70eb809e76a37
#
_cell.length_a   1.000
_cell.length_b   1.000
_cell.length_c   1.000
_cell.angle_alpha   90.00
_cell.angle_beta   90.00
_cell.angle_gamma   90.00
#
_symmetry.space_group_name_H-M   'P 1'
#
loop_
_entity.id
_entity.type
_entity.pdbx_description
1 polymer ?
#
loop_
_entity_poly.entity_id
_entity_poly.type
_entity_poly.pdbx_seq_one_letter_code
_entity_poly.pdbx_strand_id
1 'polypeptide(L)' 'MEVKIGIRDVAREVVLESELTPSAVADAVDSAIASQGLLKLTDDKGKLIIVPAQLIGYVEIGAPQTRHIGFGTL' A
#
# COMPACT_ATOMS: atom_id res chain seq x y z
N MET A 1 7.80 1.70 -5.52
CA MET A 1 6.64 2.60 -5.57
C MET A 1 6.06 2.78 -4.18
N GLU A 2 5.36 3.86 -3.99
CA GLU A 2 4.79 4.19 -2.68
C GLU A 2 3.47 3.48 -2.46
N VAL A 3 3.29 2.92 -1.26
CA VAL A 3 2.03 2.31 -0.83
C VAL A 3 1.59 3.04 0.42
N LYS A 4 0.33 3.49 0.43
CA LYS A 4 -0.27 4.14 1.59
C LYS A 4 -1.43 3.29 2.08
N ILE A 5 -1.45 3.03 3.38
CA ILE A 5 -2.50 2.24 4.00
C ILE A 5 -3.20 3.10 5.04
N GLY A 6 -4.47 3.41 4.80
CA GLY A 6 -5.27 4.15 5.77
C GLY A 6 -5.82 3.20 6.81
N ILE A 7 -5.68 3.56 8.08
CA ILE A 7 -6.15 2.75 9.21
C ILE A 7 -7.51 3.27 9.64
N ARG A 8 -8.47 2.37 9.84
CA ARG A 8 -9.82 2.73 10.22
C ARG A 8 -9.83 3.40 11.59
N ASP A 9 -10.61 4.47 11.66
CA ASP A 9 -10.86 5.20 12.91
C ASP A 9 -9.61 5.82 13.54
N VAL A 10 -8.53 5.92 12.76
CA VAL A 10 -7.30 6.57 13.18
C VAL A 10 -6.89 7.55 12.10
N ALA A 11 -6.64 8.78 12.46
CA ALA A 11 -6.24 9.82 11.50
C ALA A 11 -4.76 9.67 11.18
N ARG A 12 -4.38 8.49 10.67
CA ARG A 12 -2.99 8.18 10.41
C ARG A 12 -2.88 7.22 9.24
N GLU A 13 -1.86 7.42 8.42
CA GLU A 13 -1.54 6.53 7.32
C GLU A 13 -0.23 5.83 7.59
N VAL A 14 -0.17 4.57 7.16
CA VAL A 14 1.10 3.85 7.07
C VAL A 14 1.62 4.04 5.65
N VAL A 15 2.83 4.53 5.52
CA VAL A 15 3.44 4.78 4.21
C VAL A 15 4.70 3.94 4.09
N LEU A 16 4.84 3.24 2.97
CA LEU A 16 6.05 2.43 2.74
C LEU A 16 6.43 2.48 1.26
N GLU A 17 7.72 2.23 1.01
CA GLU A 17 8.23 2.04 -0.35
C GLU A 17 8.32 0.54 -0.61
N SER A 18 7.65 0.08 -1.65
CA SER A 18 7.60 -1.33 -1.99
C SER A 18 8.31 -1.59 -3.32
N GLU A 19 9.01 -2.71 -3.40
CA GLU A 19 9.63 -3.16 -4.64
C GLU A 19 8.72 -4.10 -5.42
N LEU A 20 7.53 -4.40 -4.88
CA LEU A 20 6.56 -5.20 -5.59
C LEU A 20 5.88 -4.40 -6.70
N THR A 21 5.28 -5.11 -7.63
CA THR A 21 4.45 -4.47 -8.64
C THR A 21 3.12 -4.05 -8.01
N PRO A 22 2.42 -3.07 -8.61
CA PRO A 22 1.09 -2.69 -8.12
C PRO A 22 0.13 -3.87 -8.05
N SER A 23 0.15 -4.77 -9.02
CA SER A 23 -0.75 -5.92 -8.99
C SER A 23 -0.40 -6.90 -7.88
N ALA A 24 0.88 -7.07 -7.57
CA ALA A 24 1.29 -7.94 -6.47
C ALA A 24 0.82 -7.38 -5.12
N VAL A 25 0.90 -6.06 -4.94
CA VAL A 25 0.40 -5.43 -3.73
C VAL A 25 -1.13 -5.59 -3.65
N ALA A 26 -1.83 -5.35 -4.77
CA ALA A 26 -3.28 -5.50 -4.80
C ALA A 26 -3.70 -6.92 -4.47
N ASP A 27 -2.99 -7.91 -4.99
CA ASP A 27 -3.27 -9.32 -4.70
C ASP A 27 -3.07 -9.63 -3.22
N ALA A 28 -2.04 -9.08 -2.61
CA ALA A 28 -1.78 -9.29 -1.18
C ALA A 28 -2.91 -8.68 -0.33
N VAL A 29 -3.38 -7.49 -0.72
CA VAL A 29 -4.50 -6.83 -0.04
C VAL A 29 -5.77 -7.67 -0.18
N ASP A 30 -6.07 -8.12 -1.40
CA ASP A 30 -7.24 -8.94 -1.66
C ASP A 30 -7.23 -10.21 -0.82
N SER A 31 -6.09 -10.89 -0.77
CA SER A 31 -5.96 -12.13 0.01
C SER A 31 -6.16 -11.87 1.50
N ALA A 32 -5.59 -10.79 2.01
CA ALA A 32 -5.73 -10.46 3.43
C ALA A 32 -7.18 -10.17 3.78
N ILE A 33 -7.88 -9.42 2.93
CA ILE A 33 -9.28 -9.08 3.16
C ILE A 33 -10.16 -10.31 3.05
N ALA A 34 -9.94 -11.12 2.02
CA ALA A 34 -10.75 -12.33 1.80
C ALA A 34 -10.62 -13.33 2.94
N SER A 35 -9.44 -13.46 3.53
CA SER A 35 -9.20 -14.39 4.63
C SER A 35 -9.45 -13.76 5.99
N GLN A 36 -9.74 -12.47 6.05
CA GLN A 36 -9.86 -11.71 7.29
C GLN A 36 -8.61 -11.84 8.15
N GLY A 37 -7.47 -11.88 7.49
CA GLY A 37 -6.18 -12.13 8.13
C GLY A 37 -5.34 -10.88 8.27
N LEU A 38 -4.05 -11.03 8.00
CA LEU A 38 -3.08 -9.97 8.14
C LEU A 38 -2.51 -9.61 6.78
N LEU A 39 -2.44 -8.33 6.49
CA LEU A 39 -1.69 -7.84 5.33
C LEU A 39 -0.23 -7.69 5.78
N LYS A 40 0.68 -8.34 5.08
CA LYS A 40 2.11 -8.28 5.37
C LYS A 40 2.84 -7.76 4.14
N LEU A 41 3.54 -6.66 4.32
CA LEU A 41 4.34 -6.07 3.24
C LEU A 41 5.72 -5.76 3.76
N THR A 42 6.72 -5.91 2.91
CA THR A 42 8.10 -5.59 3.24
C THR A 42 8.50 -4.35 2.45
N ASP A 43 9.12 -3.39 3.11
CA ASP A 43 9.57 -2.20 2.42
C ASP A 43 10.91 -2.44 1.72
N ASP A 44 11.42 -1.41 1.04
CA ASP A 44 12.64 -1.51 0.26
C ASP A 44 13.91 -1.68 1.12
N LYS A 45 13.76 -1.55 2.43
CA LYS A 45 14.88 -1.73 3.38
C LYS A 45 14.73 -2.99 4.21
N GLY A 46 13.77 -3.84 3.86
CA GLY A 46 13.57 -5.10 4.56
C GLY A 46 12.69 -5.01 5.80
N LYS A 47 12.13 -3.84 6.09
CA LYS A 47 11.24 -3.69 7.23
C LYS A 47 9.90 -4.36 6.93
N LEU A 48 9.44 -5.19 7.83
CA LEU A 48 8.15 -5.88 7.68
C LEU A 48 7.04 -5.05 8.33
N ILE A 49 6.00 -4.80 7.57
CA ILE A 49 4.84 -4.05 8.03
C ILE A 49 3.65 -4.99 8.01
N ILE A 50 2.96 -5.10 9.13
CA ILE A 50 1.83 -6.00 9.29
C ILE A 50 0.62 -5.19 9.73
N VAL A 51 -0.48 -5.30 8.97
CA VAL A 51 -1.72 -4.58 9.27
C VAL A 51 -2.87 -5.59 9.24
N PRO A 52 -3.64 -5.69 10.33
CA PRO A 52 -4.83 -6.54 10.31
C PRO A 52 -5.81 -6.05 9.24
N ALA A 53 -6.33 -6.96 8.44
CA ALA A 53 -7.23 -6.60 7.35
C ALA A 53 -8.45 -5.82 7.85
N GLN A 54 -8.93 -6.13 9.04
CA GLN A 54 -10.11 -5.48 9.61
C GLN A 54 -9.88 -4.00 9.91
N LEU A 55 -8.63 -3.57 10.03
CA LEU A 55 -8.29 -2.19 10.33
C LEU A 55 -7.97 -1.37 9.09
N ILE A 56 -7.98 -1.99 7.91
CA ILE A 56 -7.67 -1.28 6.68
C ILE A 56 -8.88 -0.49 6.24
N GLY A 57 -8.74 0.82 6.16
CA GLY A 57 -9.77 1.69 5.60
C GLY A 57 -9.63 1.82 4.10
N TYR A 58 -8.41 1.94 3.60
CA TYR A 58 -8.11 1.99 2.17
C TYR A 58 -6.63 1.69 1.95
N VAL A 59 -6.28 1.36 0.70
CA VAL A 59 -4.90 1.22 0.29
C VAL A 59 -4.72 1.99 -1.02
N GLU A 60 -3.75 2.89 -1.05
CA GLU A 60 -3.38 3.61 -2.26
C GLU A 60 -2.05 3.07 -2.75
N ILE A 61 -2.02 2.67 -4.01
CA ILE A 61 -0.81 2.12 -4.61
C ILE A 61 -0.33 3.14 -5.62
N GLY A 62 0.82 3.73 -5.37
CA GLY A 62 1.35 4.79 -6.20
C GLY A 62 1.78 4.29 -7.56
N ALA A 63 1.64 5.16 -8.57
CA ALA A 63 2.16 4.87 -9.89
C ALA A 63 3.70 4.89 -9.82
N PRO A 64 4.33 4.08 -10.61
CA PRO A 64 5.77 4.23 -10.76
C PRO A 64 6.01 5.61 -11.31
N GLN A 65 6.85 6.38 -10.81
CA GLN A 65 7.18 7.71 -11.06
C GLN A 65 6.95 8.40 -12.29
N THR A 66 6.46 9.30 -12.51
CA THR A 66 6.31 10.02 -13.65
C THR A 66 6.27 11.47 -13.54
N ARG A 67 6.42 11.39 -13.48
CA ARG A 67 6.32 12.41 -13.38
C ARG A 67 6.06 13.35 -13.72
N HIS A 68 5.81 13.46 -13.96
CA HIS A 68 5.49 14.24 -14.25
C HIS A 68 5.20 15.02 -14.71
N ILE A 69 5.25 15.06 -15.01
CA ILE A 69 4.87 15.63 -15.38
C ILE A 69 4.50 16.61 -15.73
N GLY A 70 4.47 16.93 -16.01
CA GLY A 70 4.09 17.65 -16.24
C GLY A 70 3.54 18.43 -16.66
N PHE A 71 3.37 18.28 -16.82
CA PHE A 71 2.89 18.82 -17.05
C PHE A 71 2.22 19.21 -17.28
N GLY A 72 2.30 19.36 -17.42
CA GLY A 72 1.75 19.41 -17.51
C GLY A 72 1.01 19.55 -17.82
N THR A 73 0.91 19.12 -17.89
CA THR A 73 0.32 19.02 -18.00
C THR A 73 -0.29 19.06 -18.09
N LEU A 74 -0.29 19.01 -18.36
CA LEU A 74 -0.78 18.89 -18.17
C LEU A 74 -1.16 19.13 -18.24
#